data_a50eb7711fd5840f0572efc1b457464a
#
_entry.id   a50eb7711fd5840f0572efc1b457464a
#
_cell.length_a   1.000
_cell.length_b   1.000
_cell.length_c   1.000
_cell.angle_alpha   90.00
_cell.angle_beta   90.00
_cell.angle_gamma   90.00
#
_symmetry.space_group_name_H-M   'P 1'
#
loop_
_entity.id
_entity.type
_entity.pdbx_description
1 polymer ?
#
loop_
_entity_poly.entity_id
_entity_poly.type
_entity_poly.pdbx_seq_one_letter_code
_entity_poly.pdbx_strand_id
1 'polypeptide(L)'
;MGNKIKAAGGVVIQGRKILFIKKNGRWDMPKGKLKKGANRKKTAMREICEETGLKKKDLKLLQLLMPTYHHIKVKGSINIKETFWVLVQYTGSPKAKRIPDRKEGITKCKWFEMDQLMLALKDSRPMIHYLIGFVLNEPIFQKYYKAYKNN
;
A
#
# COMPACT_ATOMS: atom_id res chain seq x y z
N MET A 1 6.54 -0.76 28.49
CA MET A 1 5.64 -0.82 27.33
C MET A 1 6.33 -0.17 26.14
N GLY A 2 6.33 -0.84 24.99
CA GLY A 2 6.89 -0.28 23.77
C GLY A 2 6.09 0.91 23.27
N ASN A 3 6.78 1.92 22.72
CA ASN A 3 6.13 3.08 22.13
C ASN A 3 5.33 2.69 20.87
N LYS A 4 4.21 3.33 20.68
CA LYS A 4 3.39 3.18 19.47
C LYS A 4 3.97 4.01 18.33
N ILE A 5 4.38 3.35 17.26
CA ILE A 5 4.90 4.00 16.06
C ILE A 5 3.76 4.07 15.04
N LYS A 6 3.55 5.25 14.47
CA LYS A 6 2.49 5.47 13.49
C LYS A 6 3.06 5.61 12.08
N ALA A 7 2.36 5.02 11.12
CA ALA A 7 2.64 5.13 9.69
C ALA A 7 1.35 5.36 8.91
N ALA A 8 1.48 5.82 7.68
CA ALA A 8 0.38 5.92 6.73
C ALA A 8 0.83 5.44 5.36
N GLY A 9 -0.05 4.77 4.65
CA GLY A 9 0.23 4.22 3.34
C GLY A 9 -1.03 3.90 2.55
N GLY A 10 -0.88 3.29 1.40
CA GLY A 10 -2.01 3.04 0.53
C GLY A 10 -1.95 1.74 -0.25
N VAL A 11 -3.13 1.25 -0.57
CA VAL A 11 -3.36 0.19 -1.55
C VAL A 11 -3.75 0.87 -2.85
N VAL A 12 -2.92 0.73 -3.87
CA VAL A 12 -3.12 1.36 -5.18
C VAL A 12 -3.65 0.34 -6.18
N ILE A 13 -4.78 0.67 -6.78
CA ILE A 13 -5.44 -0.19 -7.77
C ILE A 13 -5.50 0.46 -9.15
N GLN A 14 -5.41 -0.34 -10.18
CA GLN A 14 -5.72 0.04 -11.56
C GLN A 14 -6.40 -1.14 -12.25
N GLY A 15 -7.68 -0.97 -12.60
CA GLY A 15 -8.47 -2.07 -13.14
C GLY A 15 -8.51 -3.24 -12.16
N ARG A 16 -8.05 -4.41 -12.62
CA ARG A 16 -7.98 -5.65 -11.82
C ARG A 16 -6.63 -5.89 -11.16
N LYS A 17 -5.79 -4.87 -11.08
CA LYS A 17 -4.41 -4.97 -10.59
C LYS A 17 -4.24 -4.20 -9.29
N ILE A 18 -3.39 -4.73 -8.42
CA ILE A 18 -2.92 -4.07 -7.20
C ILE A 18 -1.41 -3.88 -7.29
N LEU A 19 -0.95 -2.68 -6.93
CA LEU A 19 0.46 -2.34 -6.91
C LEU A 19 1.11 -2.79 -5.61
N PHE A 20 2.17 -3.57 -5.73
CA PHE A 20 3.04 -3.96 -4.62
C PHE A 20 4.44 -3.37 -4.81
N ILE A 21 5.08 -3.08 -3.70
CA ILE A 21 6.51 -2.78 -3.64
C ILE A 21 7.26 -3.97 -3.07
N LYS A 22 8.49 -4.21 -3.51
CA LYS A 22 9.38 -5.19 -2.87
C LYS A 22 10.36 -4.44 -2.00
N LYS A 23 10.18 -4.53 -0.69
CA LYS A 23 10.98 -3.86 0.33
C LYS A 23 11.72 -4.87 1.19
N ASN A 24 13.04 -4.75 1.23
CA ASN A 24 13.89 -5.68 1.98
C ASN A 24 13.57 -7.16 1.70
N GLY A 25 13.35 -7.49 0.43
CA GLY A 25 13.08 -8.86 -0.03
C GLY A 25 11.63 -9.34 0.14
N ARG A 26 10.72 -8.53 0.68
CA ARG A 26 9.30 -8.89 0.87
C ARG A 26 8.37 -7.99 0.07
N TRP A 27 7.28 -8.57 -0.43
CA TRP A 27 6.20 -7.79 -1.03
C TRP A 27 5.40 -7.07 0.06
N ASP A 28 5.15 -5.79 -0.16
CA ASP A 28 4.54 -4.86 0.80
C ASP A 28 3.75 -3.78 0.04
N MET A 29 3.08 -2.92 0.81
CA MET A 29 2.39 -1.73 0.28
C MET A 29 3.20 -0.47 0.60
N PRO A 30 3.17 0.55 -0.29
CA PRO A 30 3.85 1.82 -0.02
C PRO A 30 3.30 2.49 1.24
N LYS A 31 4.19 2.86 2.15
CA LYS A 31 3.89 3.50 3.43
C LYS A 31 5.13 4.15 4.03
N GLY A 32 4.91 5.11 4.90
CA GLY A 32 6.00 5.72 5.64
C GLY A 32 5.55 6.31 6.97
N LYS A 33 6.51 6.87 7.69
CA LYS A 33 6.30 7.40 9.03
C LYS A 33 5.26 8.53 9.04
N LEU A 34 4.27 8.41 9.91
CA LEU A 34 3.34 9.48 10.21
C LEU A 34 3.86 10.31 11.38
N LYS A 35 4.27 11.54 11.10
CA LYS A 35 4.73 12.48 12.12
C LYS A 35 3.56 12.94 12.99
N LYS A 36 3.85 13.30 14.26
CA LYS A 36 2.85 13.86 15.17
C LYS A 36 2.17 15.09 14.54
N GLY A 37 0.83 15.10 14.54
CA GLY A 37 0.04 16.20 13.97
C GLY A 37 -0.08 16.19 12.44
N ALA A 38 0.59 15.28 11.72
CA ALA A 38 0.49 15.18 10.28
C ALA A 38 -0.85 14.58 9.84
N ASN A 39 -1.30 14.99 8.66
CA ASN A 39 -2.53 14.46 8.06
C ASN A 39 -2.27 13.08 7.44
N ARG A 40 -3.07 12.08 7.83
CA ARG A 40 -2.94 10.68 7.40
C ARG A 40 -3.06 10.51 5.89
N LYS A 41 -4.08 11.13 5.28
CA LYS A 41 -4.35 11.05 3.84
C LYS A 41 -3.20 11.66 3.03
N LYS A 42 -2.78 12.87 3.41
CA LYS A 42 -1.66 13.56 2.75
C LYS A 42 -0.36 12.77 2.87
N THR A 43 -0.08 12.21 4.05
CA THR A 43 1.11 11.37 4.28
C THR A 43 1.04 10.12 3.42
N ALA A 44 -0.09 9.40 3.41
CA ALA A 44 -0.25 8.20 2.58
C ALA A 44 -0.04 8.49 1.09
N MET A 45 -0.65 9.55 0.56
CA MET A 45 -0.51 9.95 -0.85
C MET A 45 0.93 10.32 -1.20
N ARG A 46 1.62 11.04 -0.32
CA ARG A 46 3.03 11.38 -0.51
C ARG A 46 3.91 10.12 -0.54
N GLU A 47 3.74 9.22 0.42
CA GLU A 47 4.51 7.98 0.51
C GLU A 47 4.31 7.08 -0.72
N ILE A 48 3.09 7.00 -1.24
CA ILE A 48 2.82 6.30 -2.50
C ILE A 48 3.68 6.88 -3.62
N CYS A 49 3.68 8.20 -3.78
CA CYS A 49 4.47 8.87 -4.82
C CYS A 49 5.97 8.64 -4.63
N GLU A 50 6.49 8.80 -3.42
CA GLU A 50 7.91 8.67 -3.10
C GLU A 50 8.41 7.23 -3.33
N GLU A 51 7.66 6.23 -2.87
CA GLU A 51 8.08 4.83 -2.93
C GLU A 51 7.85 4.15 -4.30
N THR A 52 6.95 4.68 -5.14
CA THR A 52 6.58 4.07 -6.42
C THR A 52 6.93 4.90 -7.66
N GLY A 53 7.18 6.19 -7.49
CA GLY A 53 7.38 7.13 -8.60
C GLY A 53 6.10 7.52 -9.33
N LEU A 54 4.93 7.08 -8.87
CA LEU A 54 3.66 7.51 -9.44
C LEU A 54 3.41 8.99 -9.15
N LYS A 55 2.80 9.68 -10.10
CA LYS A 55 2.53 11.11 -9.97
C LYS A 55 1.23 11.35 -9.20
N LYS A 56 1.25 12.30 -8.27
CA LYS A 56 0.09 12.64 -7.43
C LYS A 56 -1.17 12.98 -8.25
N LYS A 57 -1.01 13.67 -9.38
CA LYS A 57 -2.13 14.02 -10.28
C LYS A 57 -2.89 12.82 -10.82
N ASP A 58 -2.23 11.66 -10.88
CA ASP A 58 -2.79 10.41 -11.40
C ASP A 58 -3.33 9.51 -10.29
N LEU A 59 -3.38 9.99 -9.06
CA LEU A 59 -3.87 9.25 -7.89
C LEU A 59 -5.18 9.83 -7.40
N LYS A 60 -6.22 9.00 -7.36
CA LYS A 60 -7.53 9.35 -6.82
C LYS A 60 -7.81 8.59 -5.54
N LEU A 61 -7.98 9.32 -4.44
CA LEU A 61 -8.38 8.73 -3.15
C LEU A 61 -9.82 8.22 -3.28
N LEU A 62 -10.01 6.93 -2.97
CA LEU A 62 -11.34 6.28 -3.02
C LEU A 62 -11.96 6.16 -1.64
N GLN A 63 -11.20 5.66 -0.66
CA GLN A 63 -11.73 5.31 0.65
C GLN A 63 -10.62 5.24 1.71
N LEU A 64 -10.98 5.52 2.96
CA LEU A 64 -10.16 5.15 4.12
C LEU A 64 -10.38 3.68 4.43
N LEU A 65 -9.29 2.99 4.77
CA LEU A 65 -9.32 1.58 5.15
C LEU A 65 -9.08 1.43 6.66
N MET A 66 -9.29 0.23 7.18
CA MET A 66 -8.96 -0.08 8.56
C MET A 66 -7.44 -0.04 8.78
N PRO A 67 -6.97 0.46 9.94
CA PRO A 67 -5.56 0.39 10.28
C PRO A 67 -5.13 -1.06 10.55
N THR A 68 -3.84 -1.31 10.32
CA THR A 68 -3.21 -2.57 10.71
C THR A 68 -2.23 -2.35 11.85
N TYR A 69 -1.98 -3.40 12.62
CA TYR A 69 -1.07 -3.40 13.76
C TYR A 69 -0.10 -4.56 13.65
N HIS A 70 1.18 -4.31 13.89
CA HIS A 70 2.18 -5.37 13.99
C HIS A 70 3.32 -4.96 14.88
N HIS A 71 4.03 -5.96 15.41
CA HIS A 71 5.22 -5.71 16.23
C HIS A 71 6.43 -5.45 15.34
N ILE A 72 7.23 -4.46 15.75
CA ILE A 72 8.52 -4.17 15.14
C ILE A 72 9.59 -4.03 16.23
N LYS A 73 10.81 -4.40 15.91
CA LYS A 73 11.95 -4.20 16.79
C LYS A 73 12.66 -2.90 16.43
N VAL A 74 12.76 -1.99 17.37
CA VAL A 74 13.47 -0.72 17.20
C VAL A 74 14.44 -0.54 18.35
N LYS A 75 15.73 -0.39 18.06
CA LYS A 75 16.80 -0.22 19.08
C LYS A 75 16.71 -1.24 20.21
N GLY A 76 16.48 -2.51 19.86
CA GLY A 76 16.37 -3.60 20.82
C GLY A 76 15.02 -3.76 21.53
N SER A 77 14.13 -2.79 21.44
CA SER A 77 12.80 -2.81 22.06
C SER A 77 11.72 -3.22 21.06
N ILE A 78 10.73 -3.99 21.55
CA ILE A 78 9.54 -4.34 20.76
C ILE A 78 8.55 -3.20 20.86
N ASN A 79 8.10 -2.72 19.70
CA ASN A 79 7.13 -1.64 19.57
C ASN A 79 5.94 -2.11 18.73
N ILE A 80 4.81 -1.46 18.89
CA ILE A 80 3.63 -1.67 18.03
C ILE A 80 3.64 -0.61 16.94
N LYS A 81 3.63 -1.05 15.69
CA LYS A 81 3.42 -0.18 14.54
C LYS A 81 1.97 -0.21 14.10
N GLU A 82 1.32 0.96 14.19
CA GLU A 82 -0.02 1.21 13.67
C GLU A 82 0.12 1.88 12.30
N THR A 83 -0.43 1.26 11.26
CA THR A 83 -0.41 1.83 9.91
C THR A 83 -1.83 2.16 9.46
N PHE A 84 -2.05 3.43 9.13
CA PHE A 84 -3.30 3.92 8.53
C PHE A 84 -3.22 3.73 7.02
N TRP A 85 -4.29 3.21 6.43
CA TRP A 85 -4.33 2.87 5.02
C TRP A 85 -5.40 3.64 4.28
N VAL A 86 -5.14 3.92 3.01
CA VAL A 86 -6.12 4.46 2.06
C VAL A 86 -6.20 3.57 0.83
N LEU A 87 -7.37 3.48 0.23
CA LEU A 87 -7.56 2.86 -1.08
C LEU A 87 -7.48 3.96 -2.13
N VAL A 88 -6.62 3.77 -3.12
CA VAL A 88 -6.32 4.76 -4.14
C VAL A 88 -6.42 4.14 -5.52
N GLN A 89 -7.09 4.82 -6.44
CA GLN A 89 -7.10 4.47 -7.85
C GLN A 89 -5.99 5.22 -8.59
N TYR A 90 -5.20 4.48 -9.35
CA TYR A 90 -4.28 5.08 -10.32
C TYR A 90 -5.01 5.28 -11.66
N THR A 91 -5.03 6.52 -12.14
CA THR A 91 -5.71 6.93 -13.38
C THR A 91 -4.76 7.26 -14.52
N GLY A 92 -3.46 7.14 -14.28
CA GLY A 92 -2.43 7.42 -15.27
C GLY A 92 -2.22 6.28 -16.27
N SER A 93 -1.23 6.45 -17.13
CA SER A 93 -0.88 5.43 -18.13
C SER A 93 -0.42 4.13 -17.47
N PRO A 94 -0.95 2.96 -17.87
CA PRO A 94 -0.45 1.67 -17.40
C PRO A 94 1.01 1.39 -17.80
N LYS A 95 1.52 2.12 -18.79
CA LYS A 95 2.92 2.05 -19.27
C LYS A 95 3.86 3.02 -18.55
N ALA A 96 3.35 3.87 -17.66
CA ALA A 96 4.19 4.80 -16.90
C ALA A 96 5.22 4.03 -16.08
N LYS A 97 6.47 4.49 -16.13
CA LYS A 97 7.55 3.90 -15.32
C LYS A 97 7.26 4.12 -13.84
N ARG A 98 7.39 3.05 -13.07
CA ARG A 98 7.47 3.10 -11.62
C ARG A 98 8.94 3.19 -11.24
N ILE A 99 9.24 4.04 -10.28
CA ILE A 99 10.61 4.29 -9.83
C ILE A 99 10.71 3.87 -8.37
N PRO A 100 11.25 2.67 -8.08
CA PRO A 100 11.42 2.22 -6.71
C PRO A 100 12.38 3.13 -5.94
N ASP A 101 12.03 3.50 -4.72
CA ASP A 101 12.92 4.25 -3.83
C ASP A 101 13.95 3.30 -3.21
N ARG A 102 15.10 3.21 -3.85
CA ARG A 102 16.19 2.31 -3.43
C ARG A 102 16.81 2.72 -2.09
N LYS A 103 16.74 3.99 -1.71
CA LYS A 103 17.22 4.48 -0.41
C LYS A 103 16.39 3.92 0.74
N GLU A 104 15.12 3.63 0.49
CA GLU A 104 14.21 3.00 1.44
C GLU A 104 14.22 1.46 1.37
N GLY A 105 15.16 0.87 0.65
CA GLY A 105 15.26 -0.59 0.49
C GLY A 105 14.25 -1.20 -0.48
N ILE A 106 13.62 -0.38 -1.32
CA ILE A 106 12.65 -0.81 -2.32
C ILE A 106 13.37 -1.13 -3.62
N THR A 107 13.26 -2.37 -4.08
CA THR A 107 13.94 -2.87 -5.26
C THR A 107 13.03 -3.01 -6.47
N LYS A 108 11.73 -3.18 -6.27
CA LYS A 108 10.75 -3.37 -7.34
C LYS A 108 9.41 -2.71 -6.97
N CYS A 109 8.69 -2.26 -8.01
CA CYS A 109 7.28 -1.92 -7.96
C CYS A 109 6.57 -2.72 -9.05
N LYS A 110 5.60 -3.56 -8.69
CA LYS A 110 4.94 -4.45 -9.64
C LYS A 110 3.43 -4.45 -9.44
N TRP A 111 2.72 -4.39 -10.56
CA TRP A 111 1.29 -4.64 -10.60
C TRP A 111 1.03 -6.14 -10.61
N PHE A 112 0.21 -6.62 -9.68
CA PHE A 112 -0.26 -8.00 -9.63
C PHE A 112 -1.72 -8.06 -10.04
N GLU A 113 -2.02 -8.93 -11.00
CA GLU A 113 -3.39 -9.31 -11.35
C GLU A 113 -4.03 -10.10 -10.20
N MET A 114 -5.37 -10.18 -10.17
CA MET A 114 -6.08 -10.90 -9.11
C MET A 114 -5.69 -12.38 -9.01
N ASP A 115 -5.46 -13.04 -10.14
CA ASP A 115 -5.02 -14.44 -10.18
C ASP A 115 -3.56 -14.63 -9.73
N GLN A 116 -2.78 -13.55 -9.63
CA GLN A 116 -1.38 -13.56 -9.21
C GLN A 116 -1.17 -13.09 -7.76
N LEU A 117 -2.24 -12.68 -7.06
CA LEU A 117 -2.11 -12.12 -5.70
C LEU A 117 -1.42 -13.07 -4.72
N MET A 118 -1.68 -14.37 -4.85
CA MET A 118 -1.05 -15.37 -3.96
C MET A 118 0.47 -15.39 -4.10
N LEU A 119 1.01 -15.06 -5.28
CA LEU A 119 2.46 -14.95 -5.48
C LEU A 119 3.07 -13.79 -4.68
N ALA A 120 2.37 -12.68 -4.59
CA ALA A 120 2.80 -11.55 -3.77
C ALA A 120 2.61 -11.83 -2.28
N LEU A 121 1.44 -12.36 -1.89
CA LEU A 121 1.09 -12.60 -0.50
C LEU A 121 1.97 -13.67 0.16
N LYS A 122 2.42 -14.66 -0.61
CA LYS A 122 3.36 -15.69 -0.11
C LYS A 122 4.59 -15.11 0.58
N ASP A 123 5.13 -14.00 0.06
CA ASP A 123 6.31 -13.34 0.61
C ASP A 123 5.95 -12.03 1.35
N SER A 124 4.70 -11.86 1.75
CA SER A 124 4.23 -10.69 2.48
C SER A 124 4.05 -10.99 3.97
N ARG A 125 4.10 -9.93 4.78
CA ARG A 125 3.79 -10.05 6.22
C ARG A 125 2.30 -10.35 6.43
N PRO A 126 1.92 -11.02 7.53
CA PRO A 126 0.51 -11.34 7.84
C PRO A 126 -0.42 -10.13 7.80
N MET A 127 0.03 -8.96 8.22
CA MET A 127 -0.78 -7.72 8.16
C MET A 127 -1.18 -7.34 6.74
N ILE A 128 -0.35 -7.65 5.73
CA ILE A 128 -0.65 -7.39 4.32
C ILE A 128 -1.72 -8.37 3.82
N HIS A 129 -1.66 -9.64 4.25
CA HIS A 129 -2.73 -10.61 3.98
C HIS A 129 -4.07 -10.10 4.50
N TYR A 130 -4.10 -9.63 5.75
CA TYR A 130 -5.29 -9.06 6.37
C TYR A 130 -5.80 -7.84 5.60
N LEU A 131 -4.90 -6.89 5.27
CA LEU A 131 -5.24 -5.68 4.54
C LEU A 131 -5.84 -5.99 3.16
N ILE A 132 -5.22 -6.88 2.40
CA ILE A 132 -5.68 -7.25 1.06
C ILE A 132 -7.03 -7.99 1.15
N GLY A 133 -7.18 -8.91 2.09
CA GLY A 133 -8.46 -9.59 2.33
C GLY A 133 -9.59 -8.61 2.63
N PHE A 134 -9.32 -7.60 3.45
CA PHE A 134 -10.27 -6.52 3.73
C PHE A 134 -10.63 -5.73 2.47
N VAL A 135 -9.62 -5.30 1.68
CA VAL A 135 -9.82 -4.54 0.43
C VAL A 135 -10.66 -5.31 -0.58
N LEU A 136 -10.40 -6.60 -0.77
CA LEU A 136 -11.13 -7.43 -1.73
C LEU A 136 -12.62 -7.54 -1.38
N ASN A 137 -13.00 -7.39 -0.11
CA ASN A 137 -14.39 -7.43 0.34
C ASN A 137 -15.06 -6.06 0.40
N GLU A 138 -14.34 -4.97 0.17
CA GLU A 138 -14.92 -3.62 0.18
C GLU A 138 -15.84 -3.39 -1.02
N PRO A 139 -17.07 -2.87 -0.81
CA PRO A 139 -18.02 -2.60 -1.91
C PRO A 139 -17.46 -1.71 -3.00
N ILE A 140 -16.68 -0.69 -2.65
CA ILE A 140 -16.06 0.21 -3.62
C ILE A 140 -15.05 -0.53 -4.52
N PHE A 141 -14.24 -1.42 -3.96
CA PHE A 141 -13.32 -2.24 -4.73
C PHE A 141 -14.08 -3.16 -5.68
N GLN A 142 -15.12 -3.84 -5.19
CA GLN A 142 -15.96 -4.73 -5.98
C GLN A 142 -16.63 -3.99 -7.17
N LYS A 143 -17.05 -2.75 -6.96
CA LYS A 143 -17.60 -1.90 -8.02
C LYS A 143 -16.59 -1.66 -9.14
N TYR A 144 -15.37 -1.25 -8.81
CA TYR A 144 -14.30 -1.01 -9.79
C TYR A 144 -13.87 -2.30 -10.49
N TYR A 145 -13.77 -3.39 -9.76
CA TYR A 145 -13.42 -4.69 -10.30
C TYR A 145 -14.45 -5.20 -11.33
N LYS A 146 -15.75 -5.10 -11.00
CA LYS A 146 -16.84 -5.51 -11.90
C LYS A 146 -16.93 -4.63 -13.14
N ALA A 147 -16.81 -3.30 -12.99
CA ALA A 147 -16.83 -2.37 -14.11
C ALA A 147 -15.72 -2.69 -15.13
N TYR A 148 -14.53 -3.06 -14.66
CA TYR A 148 -13.44 -3.42 -15.54
C TYR A 148 -13.64 -4.77 -16.26
N LYS A 149 -14.37 -5.70 -15.64
CA LYS A 149 -14.65 -7.02 -16.22
C LYS A 149 -15.63 -6.96 -17.40
N ASN A 150 -16.46 -5.93 -17.46
CA ASN A 150 -17.52 -5.77 -18.44
C ASN A 150 -17.12 -4.90 -19.65
N ASN A 151 -15.88 -4.44 -19.70
CA ASN A 151 -15.26 -3.72 -20.82
C ASN A 151 -14.24 -4.63 -21.52
#